data_3d35eab949b91b4cb6f6b71d53ed8efa
#
_entry.id   3d35eab949b91b4cb6f6b71d53ed8efa
#
_cell.length_a   1.000
_cell.length_b   1.000
_cell.length_c   1.000
_cell.angle_alpha   90.00
_cell.angle_beta   90.00
_cell.angle_gamma   90.00
#
_symmetry.space_group_name_H-M   'P 1'
#
loop_
_entity.id
_entity.type
_entity.pdbx_description
1 polymer ?
#
loop_
_entity_poly.entity_id
_entity_poly.type
_entity_poly.pdbx_seq_one_letter_code
_entity_poly.pdbx_strand_id
1 'polypeptide(L)'
;MNSIITGLMEAGHQVKILAVNSEKYNVKESDIPEDYKKKTGIELIDIDLTVKPLSAFLNLFTKKSYHVERFISKEFKDRLVEVLDKEQFDVVQLEMLYMAPYVETIRKHSKAMVVLRAHNVEHKICERIAKETKFFAKRWYINHLAKTLKEYELSALETVDGIAAITRKDAALFRKYCSKPIIDIPYGVYPEQFTPKSEIEGKPKFYHIGSMNWMPNEEGIRWFIDEVLPKTVEKVPDFVYHLAGRSMPEWLTTLNDPHVHVIGEVPDAKEFVINHDVAIVPLLSGSGIRIKIIESMALGKTVITTRVGAEGIQYDEDVNIIIAENKAKMVEAIRSLNENPETAVRIGQAARKLVEETYDNRKIIARLLMFYEQIKPGSKISFL
;
A
#
# COMPACT_ATOMS: atom_id res chain seq x y z
N MET A 1 6.38 -0.04 5.57
CA MET A 1 7.24 -0.54 6.66
C MET A 1 8.11 0.58 7.24
N ASN A 2 8.91 1.26 6.46
CA ASN A 2 9.84 2.28 7.00
C ASN A 2 9.17 3.34 7.88
N SER A 3 8.00 3.88 7.51
CA SER A 3 7.30 4.87 8.35
C SER A 3 6.94 4.35 9.74
N ILE A 4 6.54 3.08 9.87
CA ILE A 4 6.27 2.46 11.18
C ILE A 4 7.56 2.31 11.98
N ILE A 5 8.62 1.77 11.35
CA ILE A 5 9.92 1.57 12.00
C ILE A 5 10.49 2.91 12.49
N THR A 6 10.53 3.91 11.61
CA THR A 6 11.00 5.26 11.97
C THR A 6 10.18 5.85 13.11
N GLY A 7 8.85 5.75 13.03
CA GLY A 7 7.97 6.30 14.04
C GLY A 7 8.10 5.59 15.40
N LEU A 8 8.32 4.27 15.44
CA LEU A 8 8.60 3.55 16.69
C LEU A 8 9.93 3.99 17.30
N MET A 9 10.98 4.18 16.49
CA MET A 9 12.28 4.68 16.96
C MET A 9 12.17 6.12 17.48
N GLU A 10 11.44 6.98 16.78
CA GLU A 10 11.17 8.36 17.22
C GLU A 10 10.37 8.42 18.54
N ALA A 11 9.51 7.44 18.77
CA ALA A 11 8.80 7.27 20.03
C ALA A 11 9.66 6.67 21.16
N GLY A 12 10.97 6.43 20.93
CA GLY A 12 11.93 5.95 21.92
C GLY A 12 12.02 4.42 22.04
N HIS A 13 11.41 3.66 21.12
CA HIS A 13 11.48 2.20 21.14
C HIS A 13 12.68 1.66 20.36
N GLN A 14 13.25 0.58 20.85
CA GLN A 14 14.26 -0.17 20.11
C GLN A 14 13.60 -1.09 19.10
N VAL A 15 14.13 -1.11 17.88
CA VAL A 15 13.58 -1.93 16.78
C VAL A 15 14.68 -2.79 16.21
N LYS A 16 14.45 -4.10 16.15
CA LYS A 16 15.28 -5.07 15.44
C LYS A 16 14.55 -5.53 14.18
N ILE A 17 15.25 -5.63 13.07
CA ILE A 17 14.64 -6.03 11.79
C ILE A 17 15.29 -7.32 11.30
N LEU A 18 14.46 -8.33 11.03
CA LEU A 18 14.83 -9.51 10.27
C LEU A 18 14.01 -9.53 8.98
N ALA A 19 14.64 -9.33 7.83
CA ALA A 19 13.96 -9.10 6.58
C ALA A 19 14.24 -10.21 5.55
N VAL A 20 13.19 -10.61 4.85
CA VAL A 20 13.31 -11.48 3.68
C VAL A 20 13.83 -10.66 2.50
N ASN A 21 14.94 -11.10 1.92
CA ASN A 21 15.46 -10.64 0.66
C ASN A 21 15.09 -11.65 -0.46
N SER A 22 14.81 -11.20 -1.66
CA SER A 22 14.43 -12.08 -2.76
C SER A 22 14.90 -11.51 -4.10
N GLU A 23 15.05 -12.35 -5.12
CA GLU A 23 15.45 -11.91 -6.47
C GLU A 23 14.63 -10.74 -7.00
N LYS A 24 13.32 -10.76 -6.76
CA LYS A 24 12.41 -9.70 -7.24
C LYS A 24 12.62 -8.36 -6.54
N TYR A 25 13.03 -8.39 -5.28
CA TYR A 25 13.25 -7.21 -4.43
C TYR A 25 14.63 -7.29 -3.80
N ASN A 26 15.63 -7.53 -4.64
CA ASN A 26 17.02 -7.69 -4.19
C ASN A 26 17.56 -6.36 -3.68
N VAL A 27 17.69 -6.27 -2.38
CA VAL A 27 18.33 -5.15 -1.69
C VAL A 27 19.76 -5.59 -1.37
N LYS A 28 20.73 -4.82 -1.84
CA LYS A 28 22.13 -5.04 -1.44
C LYS A 28 22.36 -4.42 -0.07
N GLU A 29 23.12 -5.07 0.75
CA GLU A 29 23.46 -4.56 2.09
C GLU A 29 24.14 -3.19 2.03
N SER A 30 24.92 -2.93 0.96
CA SER A 30 25.52 -1.63 0.66
C SER A 30 24.51 -0.49 0.44
N ASP A 31 23.29 -0.82 0.03
CA ASP A 31 22.26 0.18 -0.30
C ASP A 31 21.50 0.64 0.95
N ILE A 32 21.72 -0.03 2.09
CA ILE A 32 21.09 0.32 3.37
C ILE A 32 21.99 1.33 4.08
N PRO A 33 21.49 2.52 4.45
CA PRO A 33 22.27 3.53 5.17
C PRO A 33 22.86 2.99 6.47
N GLU A 34 24.13 3.26 6.73
CA GLU A 34 24.83 2.75 7.91
C GLU A 34 24.19 3.16 9.25
N ASP A 35 23.66 4.38 9.32
CA ASP A 35 22.92 4.85 10.50
C ASP A 35 21.65 4.03 10.75
N TYR A 36 20.95 3.65 9.68
CA TYR A 36 19.76 2.80 9.75
C TYR A 36 20.13 1.37 10.20
N LYS A 37 21.23 0.80 9.66
CA LYS A 37 21.74 -0.51 10.10
C LYS A 37 22.05 -0.52 11.59
N LYS A 38 22.77 0.50 12.06
CA LYS A 38 23.15 0.63 13.48
C LYS A 38 21.93 0.75 14.40
N LYS A 39 20.92 1.52 13.98
CA LYS A 39 19.72 1.74 14.78
C LYS A 39 18.77 0.55 14.82
N THR A 40 18.67 -0.21 13.73
CA THR A 40 17.71 -1.30 13.59
C THR A 40 18.33 -2.68 13.67
N GLY A 41 19.67 -2.78 13.60
CA GLY A 41 20.34 -4.06 13.46
C GLY A 41 19.76 -4.93 12.35
N ILE A 42 19.32 -4.31 11.23
CA ILE A 42 18.67 -5.03 10.13
C ILE A 42 19.55 -6.12 9.56
N GLU A 43 18.96 -7.27 9.37
CA GLU A 43 19.56 -8.43 8.73
C GLU A 43 18.70 -8.87 7.55
N LEU A 44 19.36 -9.11 6.41
CA LEU A 44 18.70 -9.59 5.19
C LEU A 44 18.95 -11.09 5.07
N ILE A 45 17.89 -11.87 4.82
CA ILE A 45 17.99 -13.30 4.58
C ILE A 45 17.39 -13.61 3.23
N ASP A 46 18.19 -14.20 2.36
CA ASP A 46 17.79 -14.56 1.02
C ASP A 46 16.82 -15.73 1.03
N ILE A 47 15.65 -15.56 0.40
CA ILE A 47 14.68 -16.63 0.20
C ILE A 47 14.31 -16.70 -1.28
N ASP A 48 14.45 -17.89 -1.86
CA ASP A 48 13.99 -18.18 -3.22
C ASP A 48 12.45 -18.23 -3.27
N LEU A 49 11.85 -17.12 -3.69
CA LEU A 49 10.41 -16.99 -3.87
C LEU A 49 9.94 -17.31 -5.30
N THR A 50 10.78 -17.92 -6.14
CA THR A 50 10.40 -18.30 -7.49
C THR A 50 9.30 -19.37 -7.50
N VAL A 51 8.44 -19.30 -8.51
CA VAL A 51 7.39 -20.31 -8.69
C VAL A 51 8.02 -21.56 -9.32
N LYS A 52 8.05 -22.66 -8.57
CA LYS A 52 8.53 -23.97 -9.05
C LYS A 52 7.35 -24.77 -9.61
N PRO A 53 7.23 -24.97 -10.93
CA PRO A 53 6.06 -25.59 -11.54
C PRO A 53 5.69 -26.98 -10.97
N LEU A 54 6.72 -27.81 -10.72
CA LEU A 54 6.50 -29.14 -10.12
C LEU A 54 5.96 -29.06 -8.71
N SER A 55 6.52 -28.18 -7.87
CA SER A 55 6.03 -27.96 -6.50
C SER A 55 4.62 -27.38 -6.49
N ALA A 56 4.32 -26.46 -7.42
CA ALA A 56 2.99 -25.90 -7.57
C ALA A 56 1.96 -26.97 -7.99
N PHE A 57 2.34 -27.88 -8.88
CA PHE A 57 1.50 -29.02 -9.27
C PHE A 57 1.27 -30.01 -8.11
N LEU A 58 2.33 -30.41 -7.40
CA LEU A 58 2.22 -31.29 -6.25
C LEU A 58 1.39 -30.69 -5.12
N ASN A 59 1.45 -29.36 -4.95
CA ASN A 59 0.66 -28.67 -3.94
C ASN A 59 -0.85 -28.78 -4.17
N LEU A 60 -1.32 -29.01 -5.41
CA LEU A 60 -2.73 -29.28 -5.70
C LEU A 60 -3.32 -30.46 -4.90
N PHE A 61 -2.49 -31.41 -4.53
CA PHE A 61 -2.88 -32.59 -3.78
C PHE A 61 -2.72 -32.39 -2.25
N THR A 62 -2.36 -31.20 -1.81
CA THR A 62 -2.19 -30.85 -0.40
C THR A 62 -3.27 -29.84 0.03
N LYS A 63 -3.47 -29.72 1.34
CA LYS A 63 -4.30 -28.65 1.93
C LYS A 63 -3.50 -27.40 2.28
N LYS A 64 -2.22 -27.37 1.92
CA LYS A 64 -1.32 -26.28 2.27
C LYS A 64 -1.41 -25.15 1.26
N SER A 65 -1.23 -23.91 1.72
CA SER A 65 -1.17 -22.76 0.82
C SER A 65 0.19 -22.66 0.15
N TYR A 66 0.26 -22.88 -1.16
CA TYR A 66 1.50 -22.72 -1.93
C TYR A 66 2.10 -21.31 -1.81
N HIS A 67 1.27 -20.29 -1.73
CA HIS A 67 1.72 -18.91 -1.52
C HIS A 67 2.53 -18.75 -0.24
N VAL A 68 2.12 -19.40 0.83
CA VAL A 68 2.75 -19.33 2.15
C VAL A 68 3.98 -20.24 2.23
N GLU A 69 3.89 -21.45 1.70
CA GLU A 69 4.99 -22.42 1.77
C GLU A 69 6.32 -21.92 1.17
N ARG A 70 6.24 -21.06 0.16
CA ARG A 70 7.44 -20.44 -0.46
C ARG A 70 8.22 -19.53 0.50
N PHE A 71 7.59 -19.00 1.53
CA PHE A 71 8.24 -18.15 2.53
C PHE A 71 8.85 -18.93 3.69
N ILE A 72 8.65 -20.26 3.75
CA ILE A 72 9.24 -21.10 4.78
C ILE A 72 10.67 -21.43 4.42
N SER A 73 11.62 -20.82 5.14
CA SER A 73 13.07 -21.03 4.99
C SER A 73 13.66 -21.56 6.30
N LYS A 74 14.51 -22.58 6.19
CA LYS A 74 15.27 -23.08 7.35
C LYS A 74 16.24 -22.02 7.85
N GLU A 75 16.93 -21.37 6.94
CA GLU A 75 17.92 -20.31 7.26
C GLU A 75 17.25 -19.15 8.01
N PHE A 76 16.10 -18.66 7.51
CA PHE A 76 15.33 -17.63 8.21
C PHE A 76 14.91 -18.10 9.61
N LYS A 77 14.44 -19.34 9.74
CA LYS A 77 14.04 -19.91 11.02
C LYS A 77 15.21 -20.01 12.00
N ASP A 78 16.35 -20.51 11.54
CA ASP A 78 17.52 -20.69 12.39
C ASP A 78 18.02 -19.32 12.87
N ARG A 79 18.04 -18.31 11.98
CA ARG A 79 18.44 -16.96 12.37
C ARG A 79 17.43 -16.30 13.30
N LEU A 80 16.15 -16.50 13.09
CA LEU A 80 15.11 -16.01 14.00
C LEU A 80 15.31 -16.59 15.42
N VAL A 81 15.58 -17.88 15.53
CA VAL A 81 15.89 -18.53 16.82
C VAL A 81 17.09 -17.91 17.50
N GLU A 82 18.19 -17.70 16.76
CA GLU A 82 19.38 -17.07 17.32
C GLU A 82 19.13 -15.64 17.86
N VAL A 83 18.30 -14.87 17.17
CA VAL A 83 17.91 -13.52 17.60
C VAL A 83 17.05 -13.58 18.85
N LEU A 84 16.06 -14.46 18.88
CA LEU A 84 15.13 -14.59 20.01
C LEU A 84 15.79 -15.17 21.27
N ASP A 85 16.83 -16.02 21.12
CA ASP A 85 17.57 -16.58 22.23
C ASP A 85 18.59 -15.58 22.83
N LYS A 86 19.05 -14.61 22.01
CA LYS A 86 20.01 -13.58 22.45
C LYS A 86 19.39 -12.33 23.03
N GLU A 87 18.21 -11.96 22.55
CA GLU A 87 17.56 -10.69 22.89
C GLU A 87 16.08 -10.93 23.32
N GLN A 88 15.64 -10.12 24.28
CA GLN A 88 14.25 -10.14 24.71
C GLN A 88 13.44 -9.08 24.01
N PHE A 89 12.26 -9.42 23.54
CA PHE A 89 11.35 -8.53 22.84
C PHE A 89 10.00 -8.49 23.56
N ASP A 90 9.38 -7.29 23.63
CA ASP A 90 8.01 -7.14 24.12
C ASP A 90 7.01 -7.52 23.04
N VAL A 91 7.31 -7.19 21.79
CA VAL A 91 6.46 -7.44 20.62
C VAL A 91 7.28 -7.98 19.45
N VAL A 92 6.80 -9.02 18.82
CA VAL A 92 7.26 -9.46 17.49
C VAL A 92 6.16 -9.14 16.49
N GLN A 93 6.39 -8.16 15.62
CA GLN A 93 5.46 -7.79 14.57
C GLN A 93 5.78 -8.53 13.28
N LEU A 94 4.82 -9.29 12.78
CA LEU A 94 4.90 -9.98 11.50
C LEU A 94 4.37 -9.07 10.40
N GLU A 95 5.23 -8.66 9.49
CA GLU A 95 4.83 -7.88 8.31
C GLU A 95 4.35 -8.83 7.21
N MET A 96 3.05 -8.85 6.98
CA MET A 96 2.30 -9.72 6.06
C MET A 96 2.02 -11.14 6.60
N LEU A 97 0.93 -11.72 6.09
CA LEU A 97 0.48 -13.08 6.39
C LEU A 97 1.56 -14.15 6.17
N TYR A 98 2.43 -13.95 5.18
CA TYR A 98 3.46 -14.91 4.79
C TYR A 98 4.53 -15.17 5.84
N MET A 99 4.60 -14.34 6.88
CA MET A 99 5.48 -14.53 8.04
C MET A 99 4.82 -15.35 9.17
N ALA A 100 3.53 -15.63 9.07
CA ALA A 100 2.79 -16.38 10.10
C ALA A 100 3.30 -17.82 10.35
N PRO A 101 3.95 -18.55 9.41
CA PRO A 101 4.56 -19.85 9.70
C PRO A 101 5.58 -19.83 10.83
N TYR A 102 6.18 -18.67 11.12
CA TYR A 102 7.19 -18.52 12.17
C TYR A 102 6.61 -18.30 13.57
N VAL A 103 5.29 -18.14 13.71
CA VAL A 103 4.62 -17.91 15.02
C VAL A 103 4.95 -19.03 16.01
N GLU A 104 4.90 -20.28 15.59
CA GLU A 104 5.23 -21.42 16.47
C GLU A 104 6.69 -21.35 16.97
N THR A 105 7.62 -20.95 16.10
CA THR A 105 9.03 -20.76 16.48
C THR A 105 9.16 -19.61 17.48
N ILE A 106 8.50 -18.47 17.25
CA ILE A 106 8.51 -17.34 18.16
C ILE A 106 7.98 -17.75 19.54
N ARG A 107 6.86 -18.46 19.60
CA ARG A 107 6.26 -18.94 20.85
C ARG A 107 7.15 -19.89 21.67
N LYS A 108 8.02 -20.65 20.98
CA LYS A 108 8.97 -21.58 21.64
C LYS A 108 10.16 -20.85 22.25
N HIS A 109 10.61 -19.76 21.63
CA HIS A 109 11.86 -19.07 21.98
C HIS A 109 11.64 -17.70 22.63
N SER A 110 10.41 -17.18 22.67
CA SER A 110 10.12 -15.86 23.23
C SER A 110 8.74 -15.82 23.91
N LYS A 111 8.62 -14.93 24.91
CA LYS A 111 7.36 -14.55 25.54
C LYS A 111 6.74 -13.30 24.93
N ALA A 112 7.34 -12.76 23.87
CA ALA A 112 6.86 -11.59 23.19
C ALA A 112 5.44 -11.77 22.66
N MET A 113 4.67 -10.70 22.68
CA MET A 113 3.39 -10.66 21.98
C MET A 113 3.64 -10.74 20.48
N VAL A 114 2.82 -11.50 19.77
CA VAL A 114 2.92 -11.64 18.31
C VAL A 114 1.78 -10.87 17.67
N VAL A 115 2.11 -9.85 16.90
CA VAL A 115 1.14 -9.01 16.18
C VAL A 115 1.29 -9.23 14.68
N LEU A 116 0.21 -9.57 14.01
CA LEU A 116 0.18 -9.64 12.56
C LEU A 116 -0.21 -8.26 11.98
N ARG A 117 0.72 -7.61 11.29
CA ARG A 117 0.38 -6.46 10.46
C ARG A 117 -0.05 -6.95 9.07
N ALA A 118 -1.36 -7.00 8.86
CA ALA A 118 -1.96 -7.49 7.64
C ALA A 118 -2.03 -6.38 6.59
N HIS A 119 -1.22 -6.51 5.53
CA HIS A 119 -1.17 -5.52 4.44
C HIS A 119 -2.38 -5.61 3.52
N ASN A 120 -3.01 -6.77 3.45
CA ASN A 120 -4.21 -7.06 2.68
C ASN A 120 -4.98 -8.21 3.33
N VAL A 121 -6.19 -8.45 2.86
CA VAL A 121 -6.86 -9.74 3.01
C VAL A 121 -6.48 -10.58 1.81
N GLU A 122 -5.43 -11.41 1.96
CA GLU A 122 -4.69 -12.03 0.86
C GLU A 122 -5.57 -12.94 -0.01
N HIS A 123 -6.45 -13.74 0.62
CA HIS A 123 -7.35 -14.58 -0.14
C HIS A 123 -8.31 -13.79 -1.03
N LYS A 124 -8.69 -12.56 -0.63
CA LYS A 124 -9.58 -11.71 -1.44
C LYS A 124 -8.92 -11.21 -2.71
N ILE A 125 -7.60 -10.98 -2.68
CA ILE A 125 -6.83 -10.65 -3.88
C ILE A 125 -6.86 -11.83 -4.85
N CYS A 126 -6.58 -13.05 -4.35
CA CYS A 126 -6.62 -14.26 -5.18
C CYS A 126 -8.03 -14.51 -5.76
N GLU A 127 -9.09 -14.34 -4.96
CA GLU A 127 -10.48 -14.45 -5.42
C GLU A 127 -10.80 -13.45 -6.56
N ARG A 128 -10.30 -12.21 -6.46
CA ARG A 128 -10.47 -11.17 -7.50
C ARG A 128 -9.75 -11.57 -8.78
N ILE A 129 -8.47 -11.96 -8.69
CA ILE A 129 -7.69 -12.43 -9.84
C ILE A 129 -8.37 -13.63 -10.53
N ALA A 130 -8.91 -14.57 -9.76
CA ALA A 130 -9.64 -15.70 -10.32
C ALA A 130 -10.87 -15.26 -11.12
N LYS A 131 -11.65 -14.29 -10.62
CA LYS A 131 -12.84 -13.76 -11.32
C LYS A 131 -12.48 -13.07 -12.65
N GLU A 132 -11.36 -12.35 -12.68
CA GLU A 132 -10.89 -11.63 -13.88
C GLU A 132 -10.20 -12.55 -14.89
N THR A 133 -9.80 -13.76 -14.47
CA THR A 133 -9.10 -14.73 -15.34
C THR A 133 -10.07 -15.39 -16.32
N LYS A 134 -9.88 -15.14 -17.63
CA LYS A 134 -10.73 -15.68 -18.69
C LYS A 134 -10.49 -17.17 -18.97
N PHE A 135 -9.22 -17.60 -18.93
CA PHE A 135 -8.84 -18.98 -19.26
C PHE A 135 -9.26 -19.93 -18.13
N PHE A 136 -10.14 -20.86 -18.44
CA PHE A 136 -10.85 -21.70 -17.47
C PHE A 136 -9.93 -22.53 -16.57
N ALA A 137 -8.91 -23.22 -17.13
CA ALA A 137 -7.99 -24.04 -16.34
C ALA A 137 -7.14 -23.18 -15.37
N LYS A 138 -6.68 -22.00 -15.83
CA LYS A 138 -5.97 -21.04 -14.97
C LYS A 138 -6.88 -20.51 -13.88
N ARG A 139 -8.15 -20.17 -14.21
CA ARG A 139 -9.13 -19.72 -13.23
C ARG A 139 -9.42 -20.78 -12.17
N TRP A 140 -9.58 -22.04 -12.57
CA TRP A 140 -9.76 -23.15 -11.65
C TRP A 140 -8.56 -23.28 -10.69
N TYR A 141 -7.33 -23.22 -11.23
CA TYR A 141 -6.12 -23.27 -10.42
C TYR A 141 -6.04 -22.12 -9.41
N ILE A 142 -6.30 -20.88 -9.85
CA ILE A 142 -6.27 -19.70 -8.96
C ILE A 142 -7.38 -19.79 -7.89
N ASN A 143 -8.55 -20.31 -8.21
CA ASN A 143 -9.60 -20.56 -7.21
C ASN A 143 -9.16 -21.58 -6.16
N HIS A 144 -8.45 -22.65 -6.56
CA HIS A 144 -7.87 -23.59 -5.61
C HIS A 144 -6.85 -22.90 -4.67
N LEU A 145 -5.95 -22.09 -5.23
CA LEU A 145 -5.00 -21.31 -4.44
C LEU A 145 -5.70 -20.32 -3.49
N ALA A 146 -6.75 -19.65 -3.95
CA ALA A 146 -7.53 -18.73 -3.12
C ALA A 146 -8.20 -19.46 -1.95
N LYS A 147 -8.72 -20.66 -2.17
CA LYS A 147 -9.33 -21.51 -1.13
C LYS A 147 -8.32 -21.92 -0.07
N THR A 148 -7.20 -22.51 -0.47
CA THR A 148 -6.15 -22.95 0.47
C THR A 148 -5.51 -21.77 1.21
N LEU A 149 -5.34 -20.64 0.55
CA LEU A 149 -4.86 -19.41 1.18
C LEU A 149 -5.88 -18.88 2.20
N LYS A 150 -7.17 -18.90 1.90
CA LYS A 150 -8.23 -18.51 2.84
C LYS A 150 -8.23 -19.36 4.10
N GLU A 151 -8.20 -20.68 3.95
CA GLU A 151 -8.16 -21.62 5.08
C GLU A 151 -6.93 -21.34 5.96
N TYR A 152 -5.76 -21.12 5.34
CA TYR A 152 -4.54 -20.78 6.04
C TYR A 152 -4.64 -19.42 6.74
N GLU A 153 -5.06 -18.36 6.02
CA GLU A 153 -5.18 -17.01 6.56
C GLU A 153 -6.07 -16.98 7.80
N LEU A 154 -7.26 -17.60 7.72
CA LEU A 154 -8.17 -17.64 8.84
C LEU A 154 -7.58 -18.42 10.05
N SER A 155 -6.87 -19.51 9.81
CA SER A 155 -6.20 -20.23 10.89
C SER A 155 -5.06 -19.43 11.50
N ALA A 156 -4.29 -18.71 10.70
CA ALA A 156 -3.18 -17.89 11.16
C ALA A 156 -3.62 -16.73 12.05
N LEU A 157 -4.81 -16.12 11.78
CA LEU A 157 -5.37 -15.05 12.62
C LEU A 157 -5.56 -15.50 14.08
N GLU A 158 -5.86 -16.79 14.33
CA GLU A 158 -6.07 -17.31 15.68
C GLU A 158 -4.75 -17.58 16.44
N THR A 159 -3.61 -17.62 15.75
CA THR A 159 -2.31 -17.91 16.37
C THR A 159 -1.61 -16.69 16.95
N VAL A 160 -2.01 -15.49 16.55
CA VAL A 160 -1.44 -14.21 16.99
C VAL A 160 -2.21 -13.59 18.15
N ASP A 161 -1.61 -12.62 18.84
CA ASP A 161 -2.23 -11.92 19.96
C ASP A 161 -3.08 -10.75 19.51
N GLY A 162 -2.75 -10.16 18.36
CA GLY A 162 -3.50 -9.05 17.76
C GLY A 162 -3.21 -8.86 16.30
N ILE A 163 -4.09 -8.14 15.63
CA ILE A 163 -4.03 -7.88 14.19
C ILE A 163 -4.08 -6.37 13.92
N ALA A 164 -3.07 -5.86 13.24
CA ALA A 164 -3.02 -4.48 12.75
C ALA A 164 -3.26 -4.48 11.22
N ALA A 165 -4.51 -4.29 10.80
CA ALA A 165 -4.86 -4.20 9.38
C ALA A 165 -4.49 -2.82 8.81
N ILE A 166 -4.15 -2.72 7.53
CA ILE A 166 -3.79 -1.43 6.92
C ILE A 166 -5.02 -0.57 6.65
N THR A 167 -6.21 -1.17 6.46
CA THR A 167 -7.42 -0.40 6.18
C THR A 167 -8.53 -0.72 7.16
N ARG A 168 -9.44 0.25 7.39
CA ARG A 168 -10.68 0.03 8.16
C ARG A 168 -11.54 -1.07 7.55
N LYS A 169 -11.58 -1.16 6.22
CA LYS A 169 -12.32 -2.18 5.49
C LYS A 169 -11.80 -3.58 5.79
N ASP A 170 -10.46 -3.74 5.76
CA ASP A 170 -9.83 -5.03 6.06
C ASP A 170 -9.97 -5.39 7.53
N ALA A 171 -9.81 -4.42 8.45
CA ALA A 171 -10.08 -4.62 9.87
C ALA A 171 -11.51 -5.09 10.13
N ALA A 172 -12.51 -4.45 9.48
CA ALA A 172 -13.91 -4.84 9.59
C ALA A 172 -14.17 -6.24 9.00
N LEU A 173 -13.43 -6.64 7.96
CA LEU A 173 -13.53 -7.96 7.38
C LEU A 173 -12.91 -9.03 8.30
N PHE A 174 -11.72 -8.78 8.86
CA PHE A 174 -11.09 -9.70 9.82
C PHE A 174 -11.93 -9.92 11.08
N ARG A 175 -12.61 -8.87 11.60
CA ARG A 175 -13.55 -9.00 12.74
C ARG A 175 -14.71 -9.96 12.48
N LYS A 176 -15.03 -10.27 11.21
CA LYS A 176 -16.05 -11.28 10.88
C LYS A 176 -15.52 -12.71 10.97
N TYR A 177 -14.19 -12.88 11.00
CA TYR A 177 -13.54 -14.19 10.92
C TYR A 177 -12.86 -14.60 12.21
N CYS A 178 -12.45 -13.70 13.08
CA CYS A 178 -11.79 -14.03 14.33
C CYS A 178 -12.18 -13.07 15.46
N SER A 179 -12.00 -13.53 16.69
CA SER A 179 -12.30 -12.77 17.92
C SER A 179 -11.10 -12.05 18.51
N LYS A 180 -9.94 -12.12 17.86
CA LYS A 180 -8.73 -11.45 18.32
C LYS A 180 -8.89 -9.92 18.28
N PRO A 181 -8.15 -9.19 19.12
CA PRO A 181 -8.08 -7.74 19.03
C PRO A 181 -7.60 -7.29 17.64
N ILE A 182 -8.33 -6.37 17.02
CA ILE A 182 -8.02 -5.86 15.67
C ILE A 182 -8.10 -4.35 15.66
N ILE A 183 -7.04 -3.71 15.15
CA ILE A 183 -6.96 -2.29 14.89
C ILE A 183 -6.66 -2.01 13.41
N ASP A 184 -7.07 -0.85 12.89
CA ASP A 184 -6.60 -0.34 11.61
C ASP A 184 -5.40 0.60 11.83
N ILE A 185 -4.28 0.28 11.17
CA ILE A 185 -3.03 1.05 11.19
C ILE A 185 -2.63 1.32 9.72
N PRO A 186 -3.12 2.43 9.14
CA PRO A 186 -2.86 2.76 7.74
C PRO A 186 -1.40 3.16 7.50
N TYR A 187 -1.08 3.41 6.23
CA TYR A 187 0.17 4.07 5.86
C TYR A 187 0.17 5.50 6.42
N GLY A 188 1.25 5.88 7.10
CA GLY A 188 1.44 7.21 7.66
C GLY A 188 2.48 8.03 6.91
N VAL A 189 2.25 9.33 6.88
CA VAL A 189 3.19 10.35 6.40
C VAL A 189 3.54 11.31 7.54
N TYR A 190 4.59 12.08 7.36
CA TYR A 190 4.94 13.20 8.24
C TYR A 190 4.48 14.48 7.56
N PRO A 191 3.32 15.05 7.93
CA PRO A 191 2.73 16.18 7.21
C PRO A 191 3.65 17.38 7.11
N GLU A 192 4.49 17.64 8.10
CA GLU A 192 5.47 18.74 8.10
C GLU A 192 6.55 18.62 7.01
N GLN A 193 6.77 17.42 6.48
CA GLN A 193 7.68 17.22 5.34
C GLN A 193 7.04 17.63 4.01
N PHE A 194 5.74 17.93 4.00
CA PHE A 194 4.94 18.27 2.83
C PHE A 194 4.43 19.71 2.98
N THR A 195 5.08 20.66 2.32
CA THR A 195 4.65 22.06 2.33
C THR A 195 3.61 22.27 1.22
N PRO A 196 2.34 22.49 1.54
CA PRO A 196 1.30 22.69 0.55
C PRO A 196 1.49 24.04 -0.16
N LYS A 197 1.20 24.08 -1.46
CA LYS A 197 1.02 25.34 -2.19
C LYS A 197 -0.44 25.76 -2.02
N SER A 198 -0.68 26.98 -1.58
CA SER A 198 -2.01 27.47 -1.19
C SER A 198 -2.80 28.08 -2.35
N GLU A 199 -2.17 28.34 -3.49
CA GLU A 199 -2.78 29.04 -4.61
C GLU A 199 -2.45 28.36 -5.94
N ILE A 200 -3.38 28.46 -6.89
CA ILE A 200 -3.20 28.03 -8.28
C ILE A 200 -3.08 29.30 -9.14
N GLU A 201 -1.95 29.49 -9.76
CA GLU A 201 -1.72 30.61 -10.67
C GLU A 201 -2.26 30.27 -12.07
N GLY A 202 -3.37 30.89 -12.44
CA GLY A 202 -4.02 30.64 -13.72
C GLY A 202 -4.82 29.34 -13.75
N LYS A 203 -4.63 28.51 -14.80
CA LYS A 203 -5.30 27.22 -14.94
C LYS A 203 -4.57 26.11 -14.20
N PRO A 204 -5.31 25.14 -13.61
CA PRO A 204 -4.70 24.02 -12.90
C PRO A 204 -3.83 23.16 -13.82
N LYS A 205 -2.66 22.76 -13.34
CA LYS A 205 -1.78 21.78 -14.00
C LYS A 205 -2.16 20.39 -13.55
N PHE A 206 -2.65 19.57 -14.48
CA PHE A 206 -3.07 18.19 -14.21
C PHE A 206 -1.91 17.23 -14.38
N TYR A 207 -1.77 16.27 -13.48
CA TYR A 207 -0.66 15.34 -13.50
C TYR A 207 -1.01 13.92 -13.06
N HIS A 208 -0.15 12.97 -13.46
CA HIS A 208 -0.01 11.66 -12.86
C HIS A 208 1.45 11.39 -12.52
N ILE A 209 1.67 10.71 -11.41
CA ILE A 209 2.99 10.17 -11.08
C ILE A 209 2.86 8.71 -10.63
N GLY A 210 3.73 7.85 -11.19
CA GLY A 210 3.74 6.44 -10.82
C GLY A 210 4.56 5.57 -11.75
N SER A 211 5.00 4.41 -11.23
CA SER A 211 5.76 3.45 -12.04
C SER A 211 4.83 2.69 -12.97
N MET A 212 5.16 2.64 -14.26
CA MET A 212 4.35 1.97 -15.29
C MET A 212 4.60 0.46 -15.36
N ASN A 213 5.63 -0.07 -14.69
CA ASN A 213 5.78 -1.52 -14.50
C ASN A 213 4.72 -2.12 -13.56
N TRP A 214 3.93 -1.29 -12.88
CA TRP A 214 2.75 -1.71 -12.18
C TRP A 214 1.54 -1.61 -13.10
N MET A 215 1.08 -2.77 -13.58
CA MET A 215 0.03 -2.92 -14.60
C MET A 215 -1.20 -2.02 -14.40
N PRO A 216 -1.76 -1.83 -13.17
CA PRO A 216 -2.90 -0.95 -12.98
C PRO A 216 -2.63 0.53 -13.30
N ASN A 217 -1.38 1.01 -13.17
CA ASN A 217 -1.04 2.37 -13.62
C ASN A 217 -1.09 2.45 -15.15
N GLU A 218 -0.44 1.51 -15.83
CA GLU A 218 -0.40 1.49 -17.29
C GLU A 218 -1.80 1.35 -17.89
N GLU A 219 -2.61 0.43 -17.35
CA GLU A 219 -4.01 0.22 -17.75
C GLU A 219 -4.84 1.51 -17.58
N GLY A 220 -4.72 2.15 -16.41
CA GLY A 220 -5.47 3.37 -16.13
C GLY A 220 -5.06 4.56 -16.99
N ILE A 221 -3.76 4.74 -17.24
CA ILE A 221 -3.23 5.80 -18.13
C ILE A 221 -3.66 5.54 -19.57
N ARG A 222 -3.59 4.30 -20.05
CA ARG A 222 -4.07 3.94 -21.39
C ARG A 222 -5.54 4.25 -21.55
N TRP A 223 -6.38 3.81 -20.61
CA TRP A 223 -7.80 4.13 -20.60
C TRP A 223 -8.06 5.65 -20.61
N PHE A 224 -7.30 6.40 -19.83
CA PHE A 224 -7.44 7.86 -19.78
C PHE A 224 -7.12 8.49 -21.14
N ILE A 225 -5.99 8.12 -21.76
CA ILE A 225 -5.55 8.65 -23.04
C ILE A 225 -6.50 8.26 -24.18
N ASP A 226 -6.91 6.99 -24.23
CA ASP A 226 -7.71 6.47 -25.35
C ASP A 226 -9.19 6.90 -25.24
N GLU A 227 -9.72 7.00 -24.02
CA GLU A 227 -11.16 7.17 -23.82
C GLU A 227 -11.54 8.52 -23.23
N VAL A 228 -10.78 9.07 -22.29
CA VAL A 228 -11.13 10.28 -21.54
C VAL A 228 -10.58 11.53 -22.22
N LEU A 229 -9.31 11.51 -22.60
CA LEU A 229 -8.61 12.66 -23.15
C LEU A 229 -9.31 13.29 -24.37
N PRO A 230 -9.76 12.52 -25.39
CA PRO A 230 -10.43 13.12 -26.54
C PRO A 230 -11.68 13.94 -26.15
N LYS A 231 -12.44 13.44 -25.17
CA LYS A 231 -13.62 14.14 -24.68
C LYS A 231 -13.31 15.28 -23.71
N THR A 232 -12.15 15.21 -23.06
CA THR A 232 -11.66 16.31 -22.23
C THR A 232 -11.24 17.49 -23.10
N VAL A 233 -10.48 17.24 -24.16
CA VAL A 233 -9.99 18.27 -25.10
C VAL A 233 -11.15 18.96 -25.85
N GLU A 234 -12.22 18.23 -26.20
CA GLU A 234 -13.43 18.85 -26.77
C GLU A 234 -14.03 19.93 -25.85
N LYS A 235 -13.96 19.75 -24.52
CA LYS A 235 -14.55 20.66 -23.54
C LYS A 235 -13.54 21.64 -22.93
N VAL A 236 -12.27 21.26 -22.90
CA VAL A 236 -11.15 22.00 -22.33
C VAL A 236 -9.99 21.97 -23.34
N PRO A 237 -10.04 22.81 -24.41
CA PRO A 237 -9.07 22.73 -25.53
C PRO A 237 -7.63 22.97 -25.15
N ASP A 238 -7.37 23.62 -24.03
CA ASP A 238 -6.04 23.92 -23.49
C ASP A 238 -5.60 22.95 -22.37
N PHE A 239 -6.33 21.85 -22.18
CA PHE A 239 -5.96 20.80 -21.23
C PHE A 239 -4.62 20.17 -21.59
N VAL A 240 -3.75 20.03 -20.59
CA VAL A 240 -2.47 19.30 -20.71
C VAL A 240 -2.32 18.34 -19.52
N TYR A 241 -1.97 17.10 -19.84
CA TYR A 241 -1.74 16.06 -18.86
C TYR A 241 -0.25 15.73 -18.74
N HIS A 242 0.33 15.98 -17.56
CA HIS A 242 1.74 15.73 -17.29
C HIS A 242 1.93 14.34 -16.67
N LEU A 243 2.72 13.49 -17.33
CA LEU A 243 2.96 12.11 -16.90
C LEU A 243 4.40 11.91 -16.46
N ALA A 244 4.61 11.59 -15.18
CA ALA A 244 5.91 11.27 -14.62
C ALA A 244 5.93 9.86 -14.00
N GLY A 245 7.11 9.23 -13.99
CA GLY A 245 7.33 7.95 -13.33
C GLY A 245 8.34 7.07 -14.03
N ARG A 246 8.61 5.92 -13.41
CA ARG A 246 9.59 4.94 -13.88
C ARG A 246 8.97 3.98 -14.90
N SER A 247 9.85 3.36 -15.69
CA SER A 247 9.49 2.24 -16.58
C SER A 247 8.39 2.62 -17.56
N MET A 248 8.48 3.81 -18.17
CA MET A 248 7.54 4.22 -19.21
C MET A 248 7.61 3.26 -20.39
N PRO A 249 6.48 2.67 -20.83
CA PRO A 249 6.46 1.79 -22.01
C PRO A 249 6.66 2.59 -23.31
N GLU A 250 7.15 1.92 -24.34
CA GLU A 250 7.46 2.53 -25.63
C GLU A 250 6.27 3.28 -26.24
N TRP A 251 5.06 2.69 -26.18
CA TRP A 251 3.85 3.33 -26.69
C TRP A 251 3.56 4.69 -26.05
N LEU A 252 4.00 4.90 -24.80
CA LEU A 252 3.81 6.16 -24.09
C LEU A 252 4.94 7.15 -24.38
N THR A 253 6.20 6.67 -24.45
CA THR A 253 7.36 7.52 -24.75
C THR A 253 7.40 8.00 -26.20
N THR A 254 6.75 7.29 -27.11
CA THR A 254 6.61 7.67 -28.53
C THR A 254 5.29 8.38 -28.83
N LEU A 255 4.45 8.60 -27.82
CA LEU A 255 3.17 9.30 -27.99
C LEU A 255 3.42 10.75 -28.41
N ASN A 256 2.90 11.12 -29.58
CA ASN A 256 2.96 12.48 -30.09
C ASN A 256 1.57 13.10 -30.04
N ASP A 257 1.20 13.59 -28.85
CA ASP A 257 -0.08 14.25 -28.58
C ASP A 257 0.21 15.58 -27.86
N PRO A 258 -0.26 16.73 -28.36
CA PRO A 258 0.01 18.05 -27.77
C PRO A 258 -0.59 18.23 -26.37
N HIS A 259 -1.56 17.38 -26.00
CA HIS A 259 -2.24 17.40 -24.71
C HIS A 259 -1.63 16.44 -23.68
N VAL A 260 -0.56 15.68 -24.02
CA VAL A 260 0.12 14.75 -23.13
C VAL A 260 1.62 15.02 -23.10
N HIS A 261 2.11 15.48 -21.97
CA HIS A 261 3.53 15.69 -21.74
C HIS A 261 4.11 14.51 -20.95
N VAL A 262 4.78 13.60 -21.66
CA VAL A 262 5.46 12.45 -21.05
C VAL A 262 6.85 12.88 -20.57
N ILE A 263 7.00 13.10 -19.27
CA ILE A 263 8.23 13.59 -18.63
C ILE A 263 9.19 12.43 -18.32
N GLY A 264 8.64 11.24 -18.06
CA GLY A 264 9.44 10.08 -17.68
C GLY A 264 9.83 10.07 -16.20
N GLU A 265 10.99 9.50 -15.90
CA GLU A 265 11.49 9.43 -14.53
C GLU A 265 12.01 10.81 -14.09
N VAL A 266 11.52 11.26 -12.93
CA VAL A 266 11.93 12.53 -12.33
C VAL A 266 12.88 12.29 -11.16
N PRO A 267 13.88 13.17 -10.93
CA PRO A 267 14.82 13.03 -9.81
C PRO A 267 14.13 13.12 -8.45
N ASP A 268 13.15 14.00 -8.32
CA ASP A 268 12.37 14.20 -7.10
C ASP A 268 10.87 14.21 -7.44
N ALA A 269 10.19 13.14 -7.01
CA ALA A 269 8.75 12.99 -7.18
C ALA A 269 7.95 14.06 -6.42
N LYS A 270 8.45 14.49 -5.27
CA LYS A 270 7.78 15.48 -4.43
C LYS A 270 7.86 16.88 -5.07
N GLU A 271 9.02 17.25 -5.59
CA GLU A 271 9.19 18.51 -6.34
C GLU A 271 8.28 18.54 -7.57
N PHE A 272 8.21 17.42 -8.31
CA PHE A 272 7.28 17.30 -9.44
C PHE A 272 5.84 17.58 -8.99
N VAL A 273 5.36 16.95 -7.91
CA VAL A 273 4.00 17.15 -7.40
C VAL A 273 3.77 18.57 -6.91
N ILE A 274 4.75 19.20 -6.26
CA ILE A 274 4.64 20.60 -5.79
C ILE A 274 4.35 21.55 -6.96
N ASN A 275 4.97 21.33 -8.11
CA ASN A 275 4.86 22.17 -9.30
C ASN A 275 3.57 21.93 -10.12
N HIS A 276 2.70 21.03 -9.68
CA HIS A 276 1.41 20.71 -10.29
C HIS A 276 0.28 20.91 -9.27
N ASP A 277 -0.99 20.84 -9.70
CA ASP A 277 -2.12 21.24 -8.88
C ASP A 277 -3.15 20.13 -8.67
N VAL A 278 -3.48 19.37 -9.70
CA VAL A 278 -4.53 18.34 -9.65
C VAL A 278 -3.98 16.98 -10.10
N ALA A 279 -4.00 16.03 -9.19
CA ALA A 279 -3.63 14.64 -9.49
C ALA A 279 -4.79 13.90 -10.17
N ILE A 280 -4.52 13.24 -11.30
CA ILE A 280 -5.47 12.30 -11.92
C ILE A 280 -4.90 10.89 -11.75
N VAL A 281 -5.63 10.05 -11.00
CA VAL A 281 -5.23 8.67 -10.70
C VAL A 281 -6.32 7.70 -11.18
N PRO A 282 -6.39 7.42 -12.49
CA PRO A 282 -7.53 6.78 -13.14
C PRO A 282 -7.45 5.24 -13.08
N LEU A 283 -7.27 4.66 -11.90
CA LEU A 283 -7.07 3.21 -11.74
C LEU A 283 -8.38 2.43 -11.95
N LEU A 284 -8.32 1.43 -12.80
CA LEU A 284 -9.44 0.52 -13.09
C LEU A 284 -9.32 -0.79 -12.31
N SER A 285 -8.11 -1.17 -11.92
CA SER A 285 -7.81 -2.40 -11.20
C SER A 285 -6.78 -2.18 -10.08
N GLY A 286 -6.46 -3.24 -9.33
CA GLY A 286 -5.46 -3.23 -8.27
C GLY A 286 -6.06 -3.35 -6.87
N SER A 287 -5.19 -3.46 -5.85
CA SER A 287 -5.53 -3.56 -4.41
C SER A 287 -4.55 -2.79 -3.54
N GLY A 288 -4.88 -2.57 -2.29
CA GLY A 288 -4.07 -1.86 -1.30
C GLY A 288 -4.19 -0.33 -1.35
N ILE A 289 -3.64 0.35 -0.35
CA ILE A 289 -3.63 1.81 -0.26
C ILE A 289 -2.72 2.42 -1.32
N ARG A 290 -3.21 3.47 -1.98
CA ARG A 290 -2.45 4.25 -2.98
C ARG A 290 -1.68 5.36 -2.29
N ILE A 291 -0.44 5.09 -1.91
CA ILE A 291 0.45 6.03 -1.21
C ILE A 291 0.52 7.37 -1.96
N LYS A 292 0.66 7.36 -3.29
CA LYS A 292 0.69 8.58 -4.12
C LYS A 292 -0.52 9.50 -3.94
N ILE A 293 -1.70 8.95 -3.63
CA ILE A 293 -2.89 9.75 -3.34
C ILE A 293 -2.72 10.45 -2.00
N ILE A 294 -2.32 9.72 -0.96
CA ILE A 294 -2.08 10.30 0.38
C ILE A 294 -0.98 11.36 0.32
N GLU A 295 0.11 11.13 -0.42
CA GLU A 295 1.20 12.10 -0.59
C GLU A 295 0.76 13.34 -1.38
N SER A 296 -0.06 13.17 -2.43
CA SER A 296 -0.68 14.31 -3.13
C SER A 296 -1.59 15.11 -2.22
N MET A 297 -2.44 14.43 -1.43
CA MET A 297 -3.30 15.06 -0.43
C MET A 297 -2.48 15.76 0.67
N ALA A 298 -1.35 15.19 1.09
CA ALA A 298 -0.42 15.79 2.04
C ALA A 298 0.19 17.10 1.50
N LEU A 299 0.38 17.23 0.20
CA LEU A 299 0.81 18.45 -0.49
C LEU A 299 -0.34 19.42 -0.78
N GLY A 300 -1.54 19.15 -0.26
CA GLY A 300 -2.72 19.98 -0.50
C GLY A 300 -3.23 19.92 -1.94
N LYS A 301 -2.92 18.84 -2.68
CA LYS A 301 -3.39 18.67 -4.06
C LYS A 301 -4.77 18.04 -4.10
N THR A 302 -5.62 18.54 -4.99
CA THR A 302 -6.87 17.86 -5.33
C THR A 302 -6.57 16.61 -6.11
N VAL A 303 -7.27 15.53 -5.77
CA VAL A 303 -7.14 14.24 -6.43
C VAL A 303 -8.45 13.86 -7.10
N ILE A 304 -8.41 13.59 -8.40
CA ILE A 304 -9.48 12.95 -9.16
C ILE A 304 -9.10 11.48 -9.32
N THR A 305 -9.94 10.56 -8.87
CA THR A 305 -9.65 9.13 -8.96
C THR A 305 -10.93 8.30 -9.09
N THR A 306 -10.80 7.00 -9.29
CA THR A 306 -11.91 6.05 -9.25
C THR A 306 -12.10 5.50 -7.83
N ARG A 307 -13.21 4.79 -7.56
CA ARG A 307 -13.37 4.06 -6.27
C ARG A 307 -12.29 3.00 -6.09
N VAL A 308 -11.81 2.39 -7.18
CA VAL A 308 -10.67 1.47 -7.13
C VAL A 308 -9.39 2.20 -6.73
N GLY A 309 -9.15 3.38 -7.27
CA GLY A 309 -8.01 4.21 -6.89
C GLY A 309 -8.05 4.68 -5.45
N ALA A 310 -9.21 5.02 -4.93
CA ALA A 310 -9.43 5.45 -3.53
C ALA A 310 -9.54 4.28 -2.53
N GLU A 311 -9.41 3.01 -2.99
CA GLU A 311 -9.59 1.86 -2.10
C GLU A 311 -8.64 1.90 -0.89
N GLY A 312 -9.20 1.75 0.31
CA GLY A 312 -8.47 1.79 1.58
C GLY A 312 -8.17 3.19 2.12
N ILE A 313 -8.43 4.24 1.36
CA ILE A 313 -8.33 5.62 1.82
C ILE A 313 -9.67 6.02 2.44
N GLN A 314 -9.62 6.71 3.56
CA GLN A 314 -10.79 7.38 4.15
C GLN A 314 -10.95 8.71 3.42
N TYR A 315 -12.17 8.99 2.97
CA TYR A 315 -12.46 10.23 2.24
C TYR A 315 -13.95 10.60 2.33
N ASP A 316 -14.21 11.88 2.10
CA ASP A 316 -15.53 12.43 1.85
C ASP A 316 -15.56 12.92 0.39
N GLU A 317 -16.43 12.28 -0.43
CA GLU A 317 -16.54 12.55 -1.87
C GLU A 317 -16.90 14.02 -2.10
N ASP A 318 -16.23 14.69 -3.05
CA ASP A 318 -16.35 16.11 -3.42
C ASP A 318 -15.97 17.12 -2.31
N VAL A 319 -15.57 16.62 -1.13
CA VAL A 319 -15.05 17.44 -0.03
C VAL A 319 -13.52 17.45 -0.02
N ASN A 320 -12.89 16.27 -0.02
CA ASN A 320 -11.43 16.12 0.05
C ASN A 320 -10.83 15.21 -1.02
N ILE A 321 -11.68 14.63 -1.89
CA ILE A 321 -11.31 13.86 -3.07
C ILE A 321 -12.48 13.87 -4.06
N ILE A 322 -12.18 13.78 -5.37
CA ILE A 322 -13.21 13.65 -6.41
C ILE A 322 -13.21 12.21 -6.92
N ILE A 323 -14.37 11.55 -6.86
CA ILE A 323 -14.56 10.18 -7.34
C ILE A 323 -15.21 10.18 -8.71
N ALA A 324 -14.42 9.84 -9.72
CA ALA A 324 -14.84 9.81 -11.13
C ALA A 324 -14.74 8.37 -11.67
N GLU A 325 -15.84 7.61 -11.58
CA GLU A 325 -15.85 6.17 -11.88
C GLU A 325 -15.94 5.83 -13.37
N ASN A 326 -16.22 6.81 -14.21
CA ASN A 326 -16.37 6.62 -15.65
C ASN A 326 -15.88 7.85 -16.42
N LYS A 327 -15.76 7.67 -17.74
CA LYS A 327 -15.31 8.71 -18.65
C LYS A 327 -16.06 10.05 -18.46
N ALA A 328 -17.38 10.02 -18.40
CA ALA A 328 -18.20 11.25 -18.31
C ALA A 328 -17.92 12.02 -17.02
N LYS A 329 -17.85 11.32 -15.87
CA LYS A 329 -17.51 11.93 -14.58
C LYS A 329 -16.07 12.46 -14.55
N MET A 330 -15.12 11.76 -15.18
CA MET A 330 -13.73 12.19 -15.24
C MET A 330 -13.59 13.50 -16.04
N VAL A 331 -14.22 13.56 -17.21
CA VAL A 331 -14.27 14.76 -18.06
C VAL A 331 -14.92 15.93 -17.34
N GLU A 332 -16.03 15.69 -16.65
CA GLU A 332 -16.76 16.73 -15.92
C GLU A 332 -15.97 17.27 -14.73
N ALA A 333 -15.29 16.40 -13.98
CA ALA A 333 -14.43 16.81 -12.89
C ALA A 333 -13.26 17.71 -13.38
N ILE A 334 -12.61 17.32 -14.48
CA ILE A 334 -11.53 18.11 -15.09
C ILE A 334 -12.06 19.45 -15.55
N ARG A 335 -13.20 19.47 -16.27
CA ARG A 335 -13.82 20.71 -16.76
C ARG A 335 -14.17 21.65 -15.61
N SER A 336 -14.84 21.14 -14.58
CA SER A 336 -15.24 21.94 -13.43
C SER A 336 -14.06 22.58 -12.69
N LEU A 337 -12.96 21.83 -12.50
CA LEU A 337 -11.76 22.37 -11.85
C LEU A 337 -10.99 23.36 -12.76
N ASN A 338 -11.03 23.16 -14.08
CA ASN A 338 -10.40 24.09 -15.02
C ASN A 338 -11.16 25.43 -15.10
N GLU A 339 -12.50 25.38 -15.00
CA GLU A 339 -13.36 26.57 -14.96
C GLU A 339 -13.30 27.29 -13.61
N ASN A 340 -13.14 26.54 -12.51
CA ASN A 340 -13.15 27.08 -11.14
C ASN A 340 -11.95 26.56 -10.34
N PRO A 341 -10.74 27.12 -10.55
CA PRO A 341 -9.50 26.69 -9.88
C PRO A 341 -9.55 26.77 -8.35
N GLU A 342 -10.32 27.72 -7.81
CA GLU A 342 -10.54 27.85 -6.35
C GLU A 342 -11.22 26.60 -5.74
N THR A 343 -12.01 25.87 -6.52
CA THR A 343 -12.56 24.57 -6.07
C THR A 343 -11.45 23.54 -5.87
N ALA A 344 -10.43 23.51 -6.74
CA ALA A 344 -9.28 22.64 -6.55
C ALA A 344 -8.49 23.02 -5.28
N VAL A 345 -8.30 24.31 -5.03
CA VAL A 345 -7.64 24.78 -3.80
C VAL A 345 -8.41 24.34 -2.56
N ARG A 346 -9.72 24.55 -2.53
CA ARG A 346 -10.60 24.19 -1.40
C ARG A 346 -10.57 22.69 -1.11
N ILE A 347 -10.70 21.84 -2.14
CA ILE A 347 -10.67 20.37 -1.99
C ILE A 347 -9.28 19.94 -1.54
N GLY A 348 -8.21 20.49 -2.11
CA GLY A 348 -6.83 20.21 -1.72
C GLY A 348 -6.54 20.55 -0.25
N GLN A 349 -7.04 21.70 0.24
CA GLN A 349 -6.92 22.07 1.66
C GLN A 349 -7.67 21.09 2.57
N ALA A 350 -8.88 20.68 2.20
CA ALA A 350 -9.63 19.67 2.94
C ALA A 350 -8.94 18.30 2.91
N ALA A 351 -8.33 17.93 1.78
CA ALA A 351 -7.52 16.74 1.64
C ALA A 351 -6.29 16.76 2.59
N ARG A 352 -5.60 17.90 2.65
CA ARG A 352 -4.48 18.09 3.59
C ARG A 352 -4.91 17.94 5.03
N LYS A 353 -6.01 18.55 5.43
CA LYS A 353 -6.57 18.42 6.77
C LYS A 353 -6.88 16.97 7.13
N LEU A 354 -7.48 16.22 6.21
CA LEU A 354 -7.72 14.78 6.40
C LEU A 354 -6.42 14.01 6.64
N VAL A 355 -5.35 14.32 5.89
CA VAL A 355 -4.04 13.68 6.10
C VAL A 355 -3.48 14.00 7.48
N GLU A 356 -3.53 15.23 7.93
CA GLU A 356 -3.07 15.65 9.26
C GLU A 356 -3.86 14.98 10.39
N GLU A 357 -5.15 14.73 10.19
CA GLU A 357 -6.01 14.10 11.18
C GLU A 357 -5.85 12.57 11.21
N THR A 358 -5.74 11.94 10.04
CA THR A 358 -5.91 10.48 9.90
C THR A 358 -4.62 9.76 9.53
N TYR A 359 -3.72 10.40 8.75
CA TYR A 359 -2.52 9.80 8.17
C TYR A 359 -1.22 10.36 8.73
N ASP A 360 -1.26 11.22 9.75
CA ASP A 360 -0.06 11.64 10.48
C ASP A 360 0.58 10.43 11.17
N ASN A 361 1.84 10.15 10.79
CA ASN A 361 2.55 8.97 11.27
C ASN A 361 2.71 8.95 12.80
N ARG A 362 2.87 10.09 13.44
CA ARG A 362 2.96 10.18 14.92
C ARG A 362 1.66 9.72 15.58
N LYS A 363 0.52 10.14 15.04
CA LYS A 363 -0.81 9.72 15.55
C LYS A 363 -1.03 8.22 15.31
N ILE A 364 -0.59 7.71 14.14
CA ILE A 364 -0.69 6.29 13.81
C ILE A 364 0.17 5.45 14.76
N ILE A 365 1.42 5.88 15.03
CA ILE A 365 2.31 5.20 15.98
C ILE A 365 1.75 5.22 17.39
N ALA A 366 1.24 6.37 17.86
CA ALA A 366 0.61 6.44 19.17
C ALA A 366 -0.56 5.43 19.30
N ARG A 367 -1.41 5.31 18.27
CA ARG A 367 -2.49 4.31 18.22
C ARG A 367 -1.96 2.88 18.23
N LEU A 368 -0.87 2.60 17.48
CA LEU A 368 -0.25 1.30 17.46
C LEU A 368 0.33 0.91 18.82
N LEU A 369 1.01 1.83 19.48
CA LEU A 369 1.57 1.61 20.83
C LEU A 369 0.45 1.40 21.87
N MET A 370 -0.62 2.16 21.81
CA MET A 370 -1.79 1.94 22.66
C MET A 370 -2.38 0.54 22.42
N PHE A 371 -2.43 0.09 21.19
CA PHE A 371 -2.90 -1.24 20.85
C PHE A 371 -1.99 -2.33 21.45
N TYR A 372 -0.67 -2.17 21.38
CA TYR A 372 0.26 -3.11 22.01
C TYR A 372 0.04 -3.20 23.53
N GLU A 373 -0.13 -2.07 24.21
CA GLU A 373 -0.42 -2.05 25.64
C GLU A 373 -1.75 -2.72 25.99
N GLN A 374 -2.76 -2.57 25.15
CA GLN A 374 -4.08 -3.18 25.35
C GLN A 374 -4.09 -4.71 25.24
N ILE A 375 -3.31 -5.26 24.29
CA ILE A 375 -3.24 -6.71 24.08
C ILE A 375 -2.25 -7.41 25.02
N LYS A 376 -1.50 -6.65 25.81
CA LYS A 376 -0.55 -7.17 26.79
C LYS A 376 -1.27 -8.05 27.83
N PRO A 377 -0.75 -9.24 28.11
CA PRO A 377 -1.35 -10.11 29.11
C PRO A 377 -1.50 -9.40 30.47
N GLY A 378 -2.71 -9.39 31.03
CA GLY A 378 -3.02 -8.71 32.30
C GLY A 378 -3.36 -7.21 32.17
N SER A 379 -3.44 -6.65 30.97
CA SER A 379 -3.94 -5.29 30.76
C SER A 379 -5.42 -5.18 31.21
N LYS A 380 -5.73 -4.12 31.99
CA LYS A 380 -7.10 -3.79 32.41
C LYS A 380 -7.80 -2.81 31.45
N ILE A 381 -7.19 -2.49 30.33
CA ILE A 381 -7.72 -1.54 29.36
C ILE A 381 -8.69 -2.29 28.44
N SER A 382 -9.99 -2.00 28.56
CA SER A 382 -11.01 -2.50 27.62
C SER A 382 -11.26 -1.51 26.50
N PHE A 383 -11.51 -2.02 25.30
CA PHE A 383 -12.02 -1.18 24.20
C PHE A 383 -13.48 -0.80 24.47
N LEU A 384 -13.79 0.48 24.29
CA LEU A 384 -15.13 0.98 24.02
C LEU A 384 -15.39 0.99 22.51
#